data_9306fcf6c4ad980d4b562f927308618e
#
_entry.id   9306fcf6c4ad980d4b562f927308618e
#
_cell.length_a   1.000
_cell.length_b   1.000
_cell.length_c   1.000
_cell.angle_alpha   90.00
_cell.angle_beta   90.00
_cell.angle_gamma   90.00
#
_symmetry.space_group_name_H-M   'P 1'
#
loop_
_entity.id
_entity.type
_entity.pdbx_description
1 polymer ?
#
loop_
_entity_poly.entity_id
_entity_poly.type
_entity_poly.pdbx_seq_one_letter_code
_entity_poly.pdbx_strand_id
1 'polypeptide(L)'
;AVSMTNTISPLMLVFLMCMTGFAGFVDSAAGGGGLISLPAYLFAGLPPHYTYGTNKFSAACGTTFATVNFFRSGAMNIKVGLLAAVGSFAGSALGSHVVLLLSDEALQAMMFVILPIAAVLILWRRKLPDENRDDGTMNAKKAALALAIGLGIGLYDGIFGPGTGTFAIIAFTTLMGFDLRTAGGNAKVLNLASNYAGLATYLASGLVVFSVGIPCAISGIVGNLLGSHFALKNGAKFIRSANLFP
;
A
#
# COMPACT_ATOMS: atom_id res chain seq x y z
N ALA A 1 27.46 -9.79 7.63
CA ALA A 1 26.16 -9.47 8.24
C ALA A 1 26.43 -8.61 9.47
N VAL A 2 26.33 -7.29 9.33
CA VAL A 2 26.37 -6.37 10.46
C VAL A 2 25.13 -6.64 11.29
N SER A 3 25.31 -6.97 12.56
CA SER A 3 24.22 -7.17 13.52
C SER A 3 23.48 -5.83 13.71
N MET A 4 22.50 -5.57 12.88
CA MET A 4 21.62 -4.39 12.97
C MET A 4 20.71 -4.44 14.22
N THR A 5 20.78 -5.51 15.00
CA THR A 5 19.93 -5.71 16.19
C THR A 5 20.27 -4.80 17.36
N ASN A 6 21.43 -4.12 17.35
CA ASN A 6 21.87 -3.27 18.46
C ASN A 6 21.62 -1.75 18.23
N THR A 7 20.97 -1.33 17.15
CA THR A 7 20.89 0.10 16.80
C THR A 7 19.52 0.73 17.13
N ILE A 8 18.45 -0.05 17.29
CA ILE A 8 17.13 0.49 17.59
C ILE A 8 16.82 0.32 19.08
N SER A 9 16.72 1.46 19.79
CA SER A 9 16.34 1.45 21.21
C SER A 9 14.91 0.91 21.41
N PRO A 10 14.60 0.32 22.58
CA PRO A 10 13.23 -0.13 22.88
C PRO A 10 12.17 0.97 22.70
N LEU A 11 12.50 2.20 23.05
CA LEU A 11 11.60 3.34 22.86
C LEU A 11 11.34 3.63 21.38
N MET A 12 12.37 3.55 20.54
CA MET A 12 12.24 3.71 19.09
C MET A 12 11.42 2.57 18.45
N LEU A 13 11.56 1.36 18.97
CA LEU A 13 10.75 0.22 18.51
C LEU A 13 9.26 0.44 18.84
N VAL A 14 8.94 0.91 20.04
CA VAL A 14 7.56 1.27 20.41
C VAL A 14 7.02 2.39 19.51
N PHE A 15 7.83 3.42 19.23
CA PHE A 15 7.46 4.46 18.27
C PHE A 15 7.13 3.86 16.89
N LEU A 16 7.98 2.98 16.36
CA LEU A 16 7.75 2.31 15.07
C LEU A 16 6.48 1.46 15.09
N MET A 17 6.21 0.74 16.16
CA MET A 17 4.98 -0.04 16.32
C MET A 17 3.73 0.85 16.30
N CYS A 18 3.77 2.00 16.98
CA CYS A 18 2.67 2.98 16.94
C CYS A 18 2.48 3.53 15.53
N MET A 19 3.56 3.94 14.88
CA MET A 19 3.51 4.52 13.53
C MET A 19 3.07 3.50 12.47
N THR A 20 3.52 2.25 12.54
CA THR A 20 3.09 1.19 11.60
C THR A 20 1.66 0.73 11.86
N GLY A 21 1.21 0.71 13.11
CA GLY A 21 -0.20 0.49 13.46
C GLY A 21 -1.10 1.58 12.88
N PHE A 22 -0.72 2.84 13.07
CA PHE A 22 -1.44 3.98 12.48
C PHE A 22 -1.38 3.98 10.95
N ALA A 23 -0.20 3.69 10.37
CA ALA A 23 -0.04 3.54 8.94
C ALA A 23 -0.96 2.44 8.37
N GLY A 24 -1.05 1.28 9.05
CA GLY A 24 -1.93 0.20 8.66
C GLY A 24 -3.41 0.59 8.70
N PHE A 25 -3.83 1.35 9.71
CA PHE A 25 -5.18 1.90 9.78
C PHE A 25 -5.48 2.83 8.59
N VAL A 26 -4.60 3.80 8.34
CA VAL A 26 -4.74 4.76 7.23
C VAL A 26 -4.69 4.03 5.89
N ASP A 27 -3.81 3.05 5.74
CA ASP A 27 -3.68 2.26 4.52
C ASP A 27 -4.99 1.52 4.18
N SER A 28 -5.60 0.89 5.16
CA SER A 28 -6.84 0.15 4.95
C SER A 28 -8.08 1.05 4.85
N ALA A 29 -8.07 2.21 5.50
CA ALA A 29 -9.16 3.17 5.42
C ALA A 29 -9.14 4.02 4.15
N ALA A 30 -7.96 4.43 3.68
CA ALA A 30 -7.81 5.42 2.60
C ALA A 30 -6.70 5.12 1.58
N GLY A 31 -5.83 4.14 1.84
CA GLY A 31 -4.79 3.70 0.89
C GLY A 31 -3.49 4.49 0.93
N GLY A 32 -3.12 5.11 2.06
CA GLY A 32 -1.95 5.99 2.16
C GLY A 32 -0.90 5.61 3.21
N GLY A 33 -0.90 4.37 3.69
CA GLY A 33 -0.06 3.94 4.82
C GLY A 33 1.44 4.16 4.64
N GLY A 34 1.96 3.95 3.43
CA GLY A 34 3.38 4.14 3.11
C GLY A 34 3.90 5.57 3.32
N LEU A 35 3.02 6.59 3.28
CA LEU A 35 3.36 7.97 3.62
C LEU A 35 3.76 8.15 5.09
N ILE A 36 3.32 7.24 5.94
CA ILE A 36 3.56 7.29 7.39
C ILE A 36 4.69 6.32 7.77
N SER A 37 4.61 5.07 7.28
CA SER A 37 5.53 4.01 7.69
C SER A 37 6.95 4.21 7.14
N LEU A 38 7.14 4.58 5.86
CA LEU A 38 8.47 4.75 5.29
C LEU A 38 9.28 5.86 6.00
N PRO A 39 8.74 7.09 6.19
CA PRO A 39 9.43 8.10 6.98
C PRO A 39 9.74 7.65 8.42
N ALA A 40 8.83 6.90 9.05
CA ALA A 40 9.05 6.42 10.41
C ALA A 40 10.24 5.46 10.49
N TYR A 41 10.38 4.52 9.56
CA TYR A 41 11.53 3.61 9.49
C TYR A 41 12.84 4.36 9.21
N LEU A 42 12.83 5.34 8.29
CA LEU A 42 14.00 6.19 8.03
C LEU A 42 14.40 7.02 9.27
N PHE A 43 13.41 7.62 9.95
CA PHE A 43 13.63 8.37 11.18
C PHE A 43 14.22 7.51 12.30
N ALA A 44 13.85 6.24 12.35
CA ALA A 44 14.42 5.26 13.26
C ALA A 44 15.87 4.85 12.90
N GLY A 45 16.43 5.35 11.80
CA GLY A 45 17.81 5.13 11.39
C GLY A 45 18.01 3.87 10.55
N LEU A 46 16.96 3.25 9.98
CA LEU A 46 17.14 2.18 9.03
C LEU A 46 17.67 2.73 7.70
N PRO A 47 18.72 2.13 7.12
CA PRO A 47 19.16 2.46 5.76
C PRO A 47 18.02 2.28 4.75
N PRO A 48 17.97 3.07 3.65
CA PRO A 48 16.86 3.07 2.70
C PRO A 48 16.44 1.69 2.19
N HIS A 49 17.36 0.86 1.74
CA HIS A 49 17.03 -0.49 1.26
C HIS A 49 16.38 -1.37 2.34
N TYR A 50 16.91 -1.33 3.58
CA TYR A 50 16.32 -2.04 4.72
C TYR A 50 14.96 -1.46 5.13
N THR A 51 14.78 -0.15 4.98
CA THR A 51 13.51 0.54 5.17
C THR A 51 12.44 -0.03 4.23
N TYR A 52 12.75 -0.09 2.93
CA TYR A 52 11.82 -0.67 1.94
C TYR A 52 11.51 -2.13 2.24
N GLY A 53 12.52 -2.97 2.47
CA GLY A 53 12.33 -4.40 2.74
C GLY A 53 11.51 -4.66 4.01
N THR A 54 11.85 -3.99 5.11
CA THR A 54 11.17 -4.13 6.40
C THR A 54 9.73 -3.60 6.33
N ASN A 55 9.51 -2.48 5.62
CA ASN A 55 8.19 -1.95 5.36
C ASN A 55 7.34 -2.92 4.52
N LYS A 56 7.87 -3.50 3.45
CA LYS A 56 7.16 -4.48 2.62
C LYS A 56 6.77 -5.72 3.42
N PHE A 57 7.62 -6.18 4.36
CA PHE A 57 7.28 -7.28 5.26
C PHE A 57 6.09 -6.93 6.16
N SER A 58 6.16 -5.82 6.90
CA SER A 58 5.08 -5.42 7.80
C SER A 58 3.78 -5.09 7.04
N ALA A 59 3.89 -4.43 5.88
CA ALA A 59 2.76 -4.11 5.03
C ALA A 59 2.09 -5.35 4.42
N ALA A 60 2.87 -6.34 3.93
CA ALA A 60 2.32 -7.59 3.41
C ALA A 60 1.50 -8.32 4.47
N CYS A 61 2.04 -8.42 5.70
CA CYS A 61 1.31 -9.03 6.81
C CYS A 61 -0.02 -8.29 7.08
N GLY A 62 0.01 -6.97 7.25
CA GLY A 62 -1.19 -6.18 7.54
C GLY A 62 -2.23 -6.22 6.41
N THR A 63 -1.77 -6.02 5.17
CA THR A 63 -2.65 -5.99 3.99
C THR A 63 -3.34 -7.34 3.75
N THR A 64 -2.70 -8.46 4.12
CA THR A 64 -3.33 -9.80 4.06
C THR A 64 -4.65 -9.82 4.83
N PHE A 65 -4.64 -9.40 6.08
CA PHE A 65 -5.83 -9.39 6.93
C PHE A 65 -6.89 -8.39 6.44
N ALA A 66 -6.47 -7.22 5.99
CA ALA A 66 -7.39 -6.26 5.39
C ALA A 66 -8.06 -6.81 4.12
N THR A 67 -7.29 -7.46 3.23
CA THR A 67 -7.81 -8.08 2.00
C THR A 67 -8.84 -9.17 2.33
N VAL A 68 -8.57 -10.02 3.32
CA VAL A 68 -9.53 -11.03 3.78
C VAL A 68 -10.82 -10.38 4.29
N ASN A 69 -10.73 -9.26 5.01
CA ASN A 69 -11.90 -8.51 5.48
C ASN A 69 -12.75 -7.98 4.32
N PHE A 70 -12.12 -7.34 3.33
CA PHE A 70 -12.80 -6.85 2.13
C PHE A 70 -13.41 -8.00 1.32
N PHE A 71 -12.70 -9.13 1.17
CA PHE A 71 -13.20 -10.31 0.50
C PHE A 71 -14.46 -10.87 1.18
N ARG A 72 -14.41 -11.07 2.51
CA ARG A 72 -15.55 -11.59 3.30
C ARG A 72 -16.76 -10.68 3.28
N SER A 73 -16.56 -9.37 3.13
CA SER A 73 -17.65 -8.39 3.04
C SER A 73 -18.29 -8.28 1.67
N GLY A 74 -17.80 -9.02 0.66
CA GLY A 74 -18.24 -8.91 -0.72
C GLY A 74 -17.92 -7.55 -1.38
N ALA A 75 -17.01 -6.78 -0.81
CA ALA A 75 -16.67 -5.43 -1.26
C ALA A 75 -15.55 -5.46 -2.31
N MET A 76 -15.62 -6.35 -3.30
CA MET A 76 -14.66 -6.40 -4.40
C MET A 76 -15.23 -7.14 -5.61
N ASN A 77 -14.74 -6.79 -6.79
CA ASN A 77 -14.94 -7.60 -8.00
C ASN A 77 -13.74 -8.56 -8.14
N ILE A 78 -13.96 -9.84 -7.81
CA ILE A 78 -12.89 -10.84 -7.72
C ILE A 78 -12.13 -10.99 -9.06
N LYS A 79 -12.84 -10.99 -10.20
CA LYS A 79 -12.21 -11.15 -11.52
C LYS A 79 -11.28 -9.99 -11.84
N VAL A 80 -11.75 -8.75 -11.61
CA VAL A 80 -10.95 -7.53 -11.82
C VAL A 80 -9.81 -7.48 -10.83
N GLY A 81 -10.07 -7.76 -9.55
CA GLY A 81 -9.06 -7.76 -8.49
C GLY A 81 -7.92 -8.74 -8.77
N LEU A 82 -8.21 -9.97 -9.20
CA LEU A 82 -7.20 -10.97 -9.55
C LEU A 82 -6.36 -10.57 -10.77
N LEU A 83 -6.99 -10.05 -11.83
CA LEU A 83 -6.25 -9.57 -13.01
C LEU A 83 -5.33 -8.39 -12.64
N ALA A 84 -5.84 -7.43 -11.87
CA ALA A 84 -5.03 -6.34 -11.37
C ALA A 84 -3.90 -6.82 -10.45
N ALA A 85 -4.13 -7.85 -9.63
CA ALA A 85 -3.10 -8.45 -8.78
C ALA A 85 -1.96 -9.08 -9.61
N VAL A 86 -2.28 -9.79 -10.69
CA VAL A 86 -1.25 -10.35 -11.59
C VAL A 86 -0.40 -9.24 -12.19
N GLY A 87 -1.02 -8.19 -12.74
CA GLY A 87 -0.29 -7.02 -13.24
C GLY A 87 0.54 -6.35 -12.15
N SER A 88 -0.04 -6.17 -10.95
CA SER A 88 0.62 -5.51 -9.82
C SER A 88 1.80 -6.30 -9.30
N PHE A 89 1.70 -7.63 -9.23
CA PHE A 89 2.81 -8.48 -8.84
C PHE A 89 3.99 -8.33 -9.81
N ALA A 90 3.73 -8.41 -11.13
CA ALA A 90 4.76 -8.23 -12.14
C ALA A 90 5.38 -6.83 -12.10
N GLY A 91 4.54 -5.78 -12.02
CA GLY A 91 5.01 -4.40 -11.93
C GLY A 91 5.86 -4.15 -10.69
N SER A 92 5.40 -4.60 -9.52
CA SER A 92 6.12 -4.40 -8.26
C SER A 92 7.43 -5.21 -8.20
N ALA A 93 7.46 -6.42 -8.75
CA ALA A 93 8.70 -7.17 -8.88
C ALA A 93 9.74 -6.39 -9.72
N LEU A 94 9.32 -5.86 -10.88
CA LEU A 94 10.19 -5.03 -11.70
C LEU A 94 10.63 -3.75 -10.97
N GLY A 95 9.70 -3.03 -10.35
CA GLY A 95 9.99 -1.81 -9.61
C GLY A 95 10.96 -2.03 -8.45
N SER A 96 10.76 -3.09 -7.67
CA SER A 96 11.64 -3.43 -6.55
C SER A 96 13.05 -3.84 -7.02
N HIS A 97 13.18 -4.48 -8.17
CA HIS A 97 14.49 -4.74 -8.76
C HIS A 97 15.20 -3.44 -9.20
N VAL A 98 14.47 -2.47 -9.73
CA VAL A 98 15.04 -1.14 -10.04
C VAL A 98 15.58 -0.48 -8.77
N VAL A 99 14.82 -0.54 -7.66
CA VAL A 99 15.25 0.00 -6.36
C VAL A 99 16.57 -0.63 -5.90
N LEU A 100 16.76 -1.93 -6.09
CA LEU A 100 18.01 -2.62 -5.72
C LEU A 100 19.25 -2.13 -6.51
N LEU A 101 19.05 -1.48 -7.66
CA LEU A 101 20.13 -0.93 -8.49
C LEU A 101 20.51 0.51 -8.10
N LEU A 102 19.71 1.17 -7.28
CA LEU A 102 19.93 2.55 -6.84
C LEU A 102 20.82 2.58 -5.58
N SER A 103 21.60 3.66 -5.41
CA SER A 103 22.32 3.87 -4.16
C SER A 103 21.41 4.33 -3.04
N ASP A 104 21.82 4.17 -1.78
CA ASP A 104 21.07 4.63 -0.62
C ASP A 104 20.83 6.15 -0.66
N GLU A 105 21.80 6.94 -1.17
CA GLU A 105 21.66 8.39 -1.33
C GLU A 105 20.58 8.73 -2.37
N ALA A 106 20.57 8.01 -3.51
CA ALA A 106 19.55 8.21 -4.54
C ALA A 106 18.14 7.83 -4.02
N LEU A 107 18.03 6.74 -3.27
CA LEU A 107 16.77 6.32 -2.66
C LEU A 107 16.29 7.33 -1.61
N GLN A 108 17.19 7.85 -0.80
CA GLN A 108 16.84 8.87 0.21
C GLN A 108 16.38 10.15 -0.47
N ALA A 109 17.09 10.65 -1.48
CA ALA A 109 16.68 11.81 -2.25
C ALA A 109 15.32 11.61 -2.93
N MET A 110 15.12 10.43 -3.54
CA MET A 110 13.85 10.05 -4.16
C MET A 110 12.69 10.06 -3.15
N MET A 111 12.86 9.52 -1.94
CA MET A 111 11.84 9.55 -0.91
C MET A 111 11.53 10.98 -0.46
N PHE A 112 12.52 11.86 -0.28
CA PHE A 112 12.31 13.26 0.07
C PHE A 112 11.49 14.03 -0.98
N VAL A 113 11.58 13.65 -2.26
CA VAL A 113 10.81 14.28 -3.33
C VAL A 113 9.41 13.66 -3.46
N ILE A 114 9.34 12.34 -3.45
CA ILE A 114 8.07 11.62 -3.74
C ILE A 114 7.09 11.69 -2.57
N LEU A 115 7.56 11.66 -1.31
CA LEU A 115 6.65 11.70 -0.15
C LEU A 115 5.81 12.99 -0.12
N PRO A 116 6.36 14.20 -0.27
CA PRO A 116 5.57 15.42 -0.34
C PRO A 116 4.62 15.44 -1.58
N ILE A 117 5.12 15.01 -2.74
CA ILE A 117 4.31 14.96 -3.97
C ILE A 117 3.12 14.01 -3.79
N ALA A 118 3.36 12.81 -3.29
CA ALA A 118 2.30 11.84 -3.04
C ALA A 118 1.30 12.35 -1.98
N ALA A 119 1.79 13.01 -0.90
CA ALA A 119 0.94 13.63 0.09
C ALA A 119 0.04 14.73 -0.52
N VAL A 120 0.60 15.62 -1.32
CA VAL A 120 -0.16 16.67 -2.01
C VAL A 120 -1.19 16.06 -2.96
N LEU A 121 -0.82 15.07 -3.79
CA LEU A 121 -1.73 14.41 -4.72
C LEU A 121 -2.88 13.69 -3.99
N ILE A 122 -2.61 13.10 -2.82
CA ILE A 122 -3.62 12.44 -1.99
C ILE A 122 -4.55 13.47 -1.35
N LEU A 123 -4.03 14.59 -0.88
CA LEU A 123 -4.81 15.67 -0.28
C LEU A 123 -5.60 16.44 -1.32
N TRP A 124 -5.08 16.59 -2.53
CA TRP A 124 -5.73 17.30 -3.65
C TRP A 124 -6.83 16.45 -4.35
N ARG A 125 -7.45 15.55 -3.66
CA ARG A 125 -8.47 14.68 -4.24
C ARG A 125 -9.67 15.47 -4.74
N ARG A 126 -10.02 15.30 -6.02
CA ARG A 126 -11.34 15.62 -6.53
C ARG A 126 -12.38 14.70 -5.89
N LYS A 127 -13.62 15.18 -5.76
CA LYS A 127 -14.76 14.35 -5.33
C LYS A 127 -14.88 13.14 -6.25
N LEU A 128 -14.55 11.95 -5.73
CA LEU A 128 -14.72 10.72 -6.50
C LEU A 128 -16.21 10.34 -6.52
N PRO A 129 -16.73 9.88 -7.67
CA PRO A 129 -18.10 9.40 -7.75
C PRO A 129 -18.28 8.16 -6.84
N ASP A 130 -19.40 8.13 -6.12
CA ASP A 130 -19.72 7.05 -5.19
C ASP A 130 -20.79 6.10 -5.75
N GLU A 131 -21.17 6.30 -7.01
CA GLU A 131 -22.12 5.46 -7.73
C GLU A 131 -21.37 4.39 -8.52
N ASN A 132 -21.83 3.14 -8.39
CA ASN A 132 -21.32 2.06 -9.22
C ASN A 132 -21.87 2.19 -10.63
N ARG A 133 -20.98 2.46 -11.59
CA ARG A 133 -21.28 2.55 -13.03
C ARG A 133 -20.84 1.31 -13.78
N ASP A 134 -20.27 0.34 -13.06
CA ASP A 134 -19.84 -0.92 -13.64
C ASP A 134 -21.05 -1.77 -13.99
N ASP A 135 -21.13 -2.22 -15.25
CA ASP A 135 -22.20 -3.07 -15.79
C ASP A 135 -22.12 -4.55 -15.34
N GLY A 136 -21.10 -4.88 -14.52
CA GLY A 136 -20.84 -6.25 -14.06
C GLY A 136 -20.31 -7.19 -15.13
N THR A 137 -20.24 -6.76 -16.40
CA THR A 137 -19.74 -7.62 -17.48
C THR A 137 -18.21 -7.64 -17.53
N MET A 138 -17.63 -8.80 -17.83
CA MET A 138 -16.19 -8.93 -18.06
C MET A 138 -15.95 -9.17 -19.56
N ASN A 139 -15.28 -8.22 -20.20
CA ASN A 139 -14.84 -8.33 -21.58
C ASN A 139 -13.32 -8.15 -21.69
N ALA A 140 -12.74 -8.43 -22.86
CA ALA A 140 -11.30 -8.35 -23.10
C ALA A 140 -10.72 -6.97 -22.81
N LYS A 141 -11.45 -5.89 -23.14
CA LYS A 141 -11.03 -4.50 -22.88
C LYS A 141 -10.92 -4.22 -21.38
N LYS A 142 -11.92 -4.67 -20.62
CA LYS A 142 -11.95 -4.49 -19.15
C LYS A 142 -10.86 -5.33 -18.46
N ALA A 143 -10.61 -6.55 -18.96
CA ALA A 143 -9.52 -7.39 -18.48
C ALA A 143 -8.14 -6.77 -18.76
N ALA A 144 -7.91 -6.26 -19.97
CA ALA A 144 -6.68 -5.55 -20.33
C ALA A 144 -6.48 -4.29 -19.49
N LEU A 145 -7.55 -3.53 -19.23
CA LEU A 145 -7.49 -2.34 -18.37
C LEU A 145 -7.15 -2.71 -16.92
N ALA A 146 -7.72 -3.77 -16.36
CA ALA A 146 -7.40 -4.24 -15.01
C ALA A 146 -5.92 -4.64 -14.89
N LEU A 147 -5.39 -5.38 -15.86
CA LEU A 147 -3.97 -5.73 -15.93
C LEU A 147 -3.08 -4.50 -16.05
N ALA A 148 -3.44 -3.53 -16.90
CA ALA A 148 -2.68 -2.30 -17.11
C ALA A 148 -2.66 -1.42 -15.84
N ILE A 149 -3.80 -1.26 -15.16
CA ILE A 149 -3.89 -0.58 -13.86
C ILE A 149 -2.98 -1.29 -12.85
N GLY A 150 -3.07 -2.63 -12.78
CA GLY A 150 -2.22 -3.43 -11.90
C GLY A 150 -0.75 -3.22 -12.18
N LEU A 151 -0.32 -3.36 -13.44
CA LEU A 151 1.08 -3.23 -13.85
C LEU A 151 1.64 -1.83 -13.54
N GLY A 152 0.93 -0.78 -13.94
CA GLY A 152 1.37 0.59 -13.74
C GLY A 152 1.45 0.97 -12.26
N ILE A 153 0.40 0.67 -11.50
CA ILE A 153 0.38 0.97 -10.06
C ILE A 153 1.32 0.05 -9.28
N GLY A 154 1.45 -1.21 -9.67
CA GLY A 154 2.42 -2.13 -9.09
C GLY A 154 3.86 -1.69 -9.31
N LEU A 155 4.18 -1.22 -10.52
CA LEU A 155 5.50 -0.65 -10.84
C LEU A 155 5.79 0.58 -9.95
N TYR A 156 4.82 1.49 -9.84
CA TYR A 156 4.90 2.63 -8.93
C TYR A 156 5.13 2.18 -7.48
N ASP A 157 4.37 1.20 -6.99
CA ASP A 157 4.49 0.67 -5.63
C ASP A 157 5.84 -0.02 -5.38
N GLY A 158 6.37 -0.71 -6.39
CA GLY A 158 7.69 -1.34 -6.31
C GLY A 158 8.84 -0.34 -6.21
N ILE A 159 8.72 0.82 -6.87
CA ILE A 159 9.74 1.87 -6.87
C ILE A 159 9.58 2.80 -5.67
N PHE A 160 8.35 3.28 -5.42
CA PHE A 160 8.07 4.36 -4.46
C PHE A 160 7.28 3.88 -3.23
N GLY A 161 6.13 3.26 -3.43
CA GLY A 161 5.24 2.73 -2.40
C GLY A 161 4.18 3.70 -1.84
N PRO A 162 4.49 4.95 -1.48
CA PRO A 162 3.52 5.83 -0.83
C PRO A 162 2.30 6.14 -1.70
N GLY A 163 1.08 5.98 -1.14
CA GLY A 163 -0.15 6.34 -1.82
C GLY A 163 -0.70 5.32 -2.82
N THR A 164 -0.07 4.18 -3.00
CA THR A 164 -0.47 3.12 -3.92
C THR A 164 -1.95 2.75 -3.82
N GLY A 165 -2.45 2.51 -2.62
CA GLY A 165 -3.86 2.18 -2.40
C GLY A 165 -4.80 3.30 -2.84
N THR A 166 -4.42 4.55 -2.60
CA THR A 166 -5.17 5.72 -3.06
C THR A 166 -5.22 5.81 -4.58
N PHE A 167 -4.07 5.66 -5.26
CA PHE A 167 -4.03 5.70 -6.71
C PHE A 167 -4.81 4.55 -7.33
N ALA A 168 -4.78 3.37 -6.70
CA ALA A 168 -5.58 2.23 -7.13
C ALA A 168 -7.09 2.51 -6.98
N ILE A 169 -7.54 3.08 -5.84
CA ILE A 169 -8.94 3.47 -5.66
C ILE A 169 -9.36 4.48 -6.73
N ILE A 170 -8.54 5.52 -6.98
CA ILE A 170 -8.82 6.51 -8.03
C ILE A 170 -8.94 5.84 -9.39
N ALA A 171 -7.98 4.98 -9.77
CA ALA A 171 -7.99 4.31 -11.05
C ALA A 171 -9.22 3.39 -11.23
N PHE A 172 -9.55 2.57 -10.24
CA PHE A 172 -10.72 1.70 -10.28
C PHE A 172 -12.03 2.48 -10.33
N THR A 173 -12.13 3.61 -9.61
CA THR A 173 -13.33 4.44 -9.63
C THR A 173 -13.47 5.21 -10.94
N THR A 174 -12.40 5.83 -11.44
CA THR A 174 -12.47 6.71 -12.60
C THR A 174 -12.44 5.97 -13.94
N LEU A 175 -11.61 4.92 -14.05
CA LEU A 175 -11.40 4.20 -15.31
C LEU A 175 -12.31 2.98 -15.46
N MET A 176 -12.72 2.36 -14.35
CA MET A 176 -13.56 1.15 -14.37
C MET A 176 -14.97 1.38 -13.85
N GLY A 177 -15.26 2.56 -13.27
CA GLY A 177 -16.60 2.96 -12.83
C GLY A 177 -17.07 2.29 -11.53
N PHE A 178 -16.18 1.71 -10.74
CA PHE A 178 -16.57 1.13 -9.45
C PHE A 178 -16.88 2.19 -8.41
N ASP A 179 -17.83 1.88 -7.52
CA ASP A 179 -18.03 2.63 -6.29
C ASP A 179 -16.80 2.55 -5.38
N LEU A 180 -16.69 3.48 -4.43
CA LEU A 180 -15.53 3.60 -3.53
C LEU A 180 -15.28 2.34 -2.70
N ARG A 181 -16.34 1.61 -2.33
CA ARG A 181 -16.24 0.39 -1.53
C ARG A 181 -15.63 -0.75 -2.35
N THR A 182 -16.14 -0.97 -3.56
CA THR A 182 -15.63 -2.00 -4.49
C THR A 182 -14.23 -1.64 -5.00
N ALA A 183 -13.99 -0.37 -5.32
CA ALA A 183 -12.65 0.13 -5.69
C ALA A 183 -11.64 -0.08 -4.56
N GLY A 184 -12.04 0.16 -3.31
CA GLY A 184 -11.22 -0.09 -2.13
C GLY A 184 -10.83 -1.56 -1.96
N GLY A 185 -11.79 -2.47 -2.15
CA GLY A 185 -11.53 -3.91 -2.12
C GLY A 185 -10.58 -4.37 -3.22
N ASN A 186 -10.80 -3.94 -4.47
CA ASN A 186 -9.91 -4.23 -5.58
C ASN A 186 -8.51 -3.65 -5.36
N ALA A 187 -8.42 -2.42 -4.81
CA ALA A 187 -7.14 -1.80 -4.46
C ALA A 187 -6.38 -2.61 -3.39
N LYS A 188 -7.07 -3.24 -2.43
CA LYS A 188 -6.42 -4.09 -1.43
C LYS A 188 -5.83 -5.37 -2.04
N VAL A 189 -6.52 -6.01 -2.97
CA VAL A 189 -5.99 -7.19 -3.68
C VAL A 189 -4.76 -6.82 -4.51
N LEU A 190 -4.82 -5.70 -5.24
CA LEU A 190 -3.69 -5.15 -6.00
C LEU A 190 -2.50 -4.86 -5.07
N ASN A 191 -2.72 -4.15 -3.97
CA ASN A 191 -1.69 -3.76 -3.01
C ASN A 191 -1.10 -4.99 -2.28
N LEU A 192 -1.91 -6.00 -1.99
CA LEU A 192 -1.43 -7.27 -1.44
C LEU A 192 -0.42 -7.93 -2.39
N ALA A 193 -0.77 -8.03 -3.67
CA ALA A 193 0.09 -8.63 -4.68
C ALA A 193 1.42 -7.87 -4.84
N SER A 194 1.38 -6.53 -4.87
CA SER A 194 2.59 -5.71 -4.95
C SER A 194 3.46 -5.82 -3.69
N ASN A 195 2.84 -5.88 -2.51
CA ASN A 195 3.60 -6.06 -1.27
C ASN A 195 4.31 -7.41 -1.22
N TYR A 196 3.65 -8.51 -1.64
CA TYR A 196 4.31 -9.82 -1.70
C TYR A 196 5.39 -9.89 -2.76
N ALA A 197 5.21 -9.27 -3.93
CA ALA A 197 6.24 -9.22 -4.97
C ALA A 197 7.49 -8.46 -4.48
N GLY A 198 7.30 -7.26 -3.92
CA GLY A 198 8.41 -6.49 -3.33
C GLY A 198 9.05 -7.23 -2.16
N LEU A 199 8.25 -7.83 -1.27
CA LEU A 199 8.75 -8.61 -0.15
C LEU A 199 9.65 -9.78 -0.63
N ALA A 200 9.22 -10.52 -1.65
CA ALA A 200 10.01 -11.61 -2.21
C ALA A 200 11.37 -11.11 -2.72
N THR A 201 11.39 -9.99 -3.41
CA THR A 201 12.62 -9.35 -3.91
C THR A 201 13.56 -8.95 -2.76
N TYR A 202 13.05 -8.27 -1.72
CA TYR A 202 13.88 -7.83 -0.59
C TYR A 202 14.28 -8.97 0.35
N LEU A 203 13.46 -10.02 0.49
CA LEU A 203 13.84 -11.23 1.23
C LEU A 203 15.00 -11.97 0.54
N ALA A 204 14.91 -12.14 -0.77
CA ALA A 204 15.98 -12.77 -1.55
C ALA A 204 17.31 -11.99 -1.45
N SER A 205 17.23 -10.67 -1.24
CA SER A 205 18.39 -9.79 -1.07
C SER A 205 18.86 -9.64 0.38
N GLY A 206 18.19 -10.28 1.37
CA GLY A 206 18.55 -10.17 2.79
C GLY A 206 18.30 -8.79 3.41
N LEU A 207 17.39 -8.00 2.84
CA LEU A 207 17.14 -6.59 3.20
C LEU A 207 15.93 -6.41 4.14
N VAL A 208 15.57 -7.44 4.90
CA VAL A 208 14.49 -7.37 5.90
C VAL A 208 15.06 -7.50 7.30
N VAL A 209 14.82 -6.51 8.16
CA VAL A 209 15.21 -6.51 9.57
C VAL A 209 14.07 -7.11 10.39
N PHE A 210 14.08 -8.44 10.61
CA PHE A 210 13.00 -9.15 11.29
C PHE A 210 12.78 -8.73 12.73
N SER A 211 13.84 -8.36 13.47
CA SER A 211 13.75 -7.87 14.85
C SER A 211 12.88 -6.60 14.98
N VAL A 212 12.82 -5.81 13.92
CA VAL A 212 11.96 -4.62 13.80
C VAL A 212 10.67 -4.95 13.07
N GLY A 213 10.77 -5.70 11.98
CA GLY A 213 9.65 -6.02 11.09
C GLY A 213 8.55 -6.82 11.77
N ILE A 214 8.89 -7.80 12.63
CA ILE A 214 7.87 -8.64 13.31
C ILE A 214 7.01 -7.82 14.28
N PRO A 215 7.55 -7.04 15.23
CA PRO A 215 6.74 -6.18 16.10
C PRO A 215 5.90 -5.18 15.29
N CYS A 216 6.48 -4.56 14.26
CA CYS A 216 5.78 -3.64 13.36
C CYS A 216 4.69 -4.34 12.54
N ALA A 217 4.88 -5.58 12.12
CA ALA A 217 3.85 -6.36 11.44
C ALA A 217 2.65 -6.66 12.36
N ILE A 218 2.89 -7.00 13.63
CA ILE A 218 1.82 -7.25 14.60
C ILE A 218 0.96 -6.00 14.77
N SER A 219 1.56 -4.85 15.05
CA SER A 219 0.82 -3.59 15.17
C SER A 219 0.17 -3.16 13.85
N GLY A 220 0.86 -3.38 12.72
CA GLY A 220 0.33 -3.16 11.38
C GLY A 220 -0.91 -4.00 11.06
N ILE A 221 -0.94 -5.27 11.48
CA ILE A 221 -2.12 -6.15 11.36
C ILE A 221 -3.30 -5.56 12.12
N VAL A 222 -3.08 -5.17 13.38
CA VAL A 222 -4.15 -4.53 14.21
C VAL A 222 -4.67 -3.28 13.52
N GLY A 223 -3.77 -2.40 13.07
CA GLY A 223 -4.14 -1.18 12.33
C GLY A 223 -4.94 -1.47 11.07
N ASN A 224 -4.48 -2.42 10.25
CA ASN A 224 -5.16 -2.82 9.01
C ASN A 224 -6.55 -3.43 9.27
N LEU A 225 -6.71 -4.24 10.30
CA LEU A 225 -8.01 -4.79 10.69
C LEU A 225 -8.98 -3.70 11.12
N LEU A 226 -8.55 -2.78 11.96
CA LEU A 226 -9.36 -1.63 12.39
C LEU A 226 -9.71 -0.71 11.23
N GLY A 227 -8.73 -0.37 10.38
CA GLY A 227 -8.91 0.48 9.22
C GLY A 227 -9.84 -0.13 8.17
N SER A 228 -9.71 -1.42 7.89
CA SER A 228 -10.61 -2.11 6.95
C SER A 228 -12.04 -2.22 7.48
N HIS A 229 -12.22 -2.51 8.77
CA HIS A 229 -13.55 -2.50 9.40
C HIS A 229 -14.20 -1.11 9.32
N PHE A 230 -13.41 -0.07 9.62
CA PHE A 230 -13.86 1.31 9.52
C PHE A 230 -14.25 1.70 8.09
N ALA A 231 -13.43 1.34 7.08
CA ALA A 231 -13.71 1.59 5.67
C ALA A 231 -15.00 0.90 5.21
N LEU A 232 -15.20 -0.36 5.60
CA LEU A 232 -16.38 -1.14 5.24
C LEU A 232 -17.68 -0.61 5.88
N LYS A 233 -17.59 -0.10 7.10
CA LYS A 233 -18.73 0.44 7.84
C LYS A 233 -19.11 1.87 7.42
N ASN A 234 -18.09 2.71 7.16
CA ASN A 234 -18.27 4.14 6.94
C ASN A 234 -17.90 4.59 5.51
N GLY A 235 -17.46 3.70 4.67
CA GLY A 235 -16.82 3.83 3.35
C GLY A 235 -17.02 5.15 2.62
N ALA A 236 -18.22 5.39 2.11
CA ALA A 236 -18.53 6.59 1.37
C ALA A 236 -18.51 7.89 2.22
N LYS A 237 -18.93 7.81 3.48
CA LYS A 237 -18.99 8.99 4.37
C LYS A 237 -17.61 9.49 4.78
N PHE A 238 -16.67 8.57 5.05
CA PHE A 238 -15.32 8.95 5.51
C PHE A 238 -14.45 9.48 4.38
N ILE A 239 -14.50 8.87 3.22
CA ILE A 239 -13.79 9.36 2.04
C ILE A 239 -14.39 10.72 1.62
N ARG A 240 -15.69 10.95 1.82
CA ARG A 240 -16.34 12.26 1.69
C ARG A 240 -15.91 13.28 2.75
N SER A 241 -15.79 12.86 4.02
CA SER A 241 -15.44 13.79 5.11
C SER A 241 -13.94 14.16 5.13
N ALA A 242 -13.07 13.33 4.56
CA ALA A 242 -11.68 13.72 4.28
C ALA A 242 -11.57 14.81 3.18
N ASN A 243 -12.69 15.14 2.52
CA ASN A 243 -12.84 16.24 1.57
C ASN A 243 -13.27 17.57 2.23
N LEU A 244 -12.94 17.81 3.50
CA LEU A 244 -13.30 19.01 4.27
C LEU A 244 -12.42 20.24 3.97
N PHE A 245 -11.98 20.41 2.72
CA PHE A 245 -11.59 21.73 2.22
C PHE A 245 -12.36 22.02 0.93
N PRO A 246 -13.02 23.23 0.85
CA PRO A 246 -13.86 23.64 -0.26
C PRO A 246 -13.12 23.76 -1.58
#